data_b86553eb9467daf8f20adba2d5a73228
#
_entry.id   b86553eb9467daf8f20adba2d5a73228
#
_cell.length_a   1.000
_cell.length_b   1.000
_cell.length_c   1.000
_cell.angle_alpha   90.00
_cell.angle_beta   90.00
_cell.angle_gamma   90.00
#
_symmetry.space_group_name_H-M   'P 1'
#
loop_
_entity.id
_entity.type
_entity.pdbx_description
1 polymer ?
#
loop_
_entity_poly.entity_id
_entity_poly.type
_entity_poly.pdbx_seq_one_letter_code
_entity_poly.pdbx_strand_id
1 'polypeptide(L)'
;MRADLQLIHDWVPQGARVLDLGCGDGTLLAALAQAKGVTGYGLEIDPDGITACLARGVNVIEQNLDEGLSNFEDDACDLVVMTQALQALRRPDRMLDEMLRVAGECIITFPNFAYWRHRVHLGLRGYMPVSKSLPHAWYDTPNIHLSTFNDFEHLCRDKGLIIVDRAVGVGGHEGHWTSRLWPNLFGEIAIFRVARGEG
;
A
#
# COMPACT_ATOMS: atom_id res chain seq x y z
N MET A 1 -8.25 9.31 -10.98
CA MET A 1 -7.75 8.45 -9.88
C MET A 1 -6.57 7.66 -10.40
N ARG A 2 -5.53 7.39 -9.61
CA ARG A 2 -4.41 6.54 -10.03
C ARG A 2 -4.92 5.12 -10.28
N ALA A 3 -4.28 4.35 -11.17
CA ALA A 3 -4.75 3.00 -11.53
C ALA A 3 -4.68 1.99 -10.37
N ASP A 4 -3.67 2.15 -9.48
CA ASP A 4 -3.58 1.36 -8.27
C ASP A 4 -4.79 1.59 -7.33
N LEU A 5 -5.23 2.85 -7.18
CA LEU A 5 -6.41 3.19 -6.39
C LEU A 5 -7.71 2.67 -7.02
N GLN A 6 -7.79 2.60 -8.36
CA GLN A 6 -8.94 2.03 -9.03
C GLN A 6 -9.06 0.52 -8.75
N LEU A 7 -7.95 -0.20 -8.80
CA LEU A 7 -7.92 -1.63 -8.51
C LEU A 7 -8.26 -1.90 -7.02
N ILE A 8 -7.69 -1.09 -6.11
CA ILE A 8 -8.04 -1.18 -4.69
C ILE A 8 -9.54 -0.94 -4.50
N HIS A 9 -10.08 0.09 -5.18
CA HIS A 9 -11.50 0.37 -5.14
C HIS A 9 -12.33 -0.86 -5.52
N ASP A 10 -11.92 -1.61 -6.56
CA ASP A 10 -12.66 -2.79 -7.02
C ASP A 10 -12.59 -3.95 -6.01
N TRP A 11 -11.47 -4.10 -5.32
CA TRP A 11 -11.26 -5.16 -4.32
C TRP A 11 -11.95 -4.90 -2.97
N VAL A 12 -12.23 -3.64 -2.63
CA VAL A 12 -12.90 -3.29 -1.37
C VAL A 12 -14.39 -3.67 -1.44
N PRO A 13 -14.92 -4.45 -0.47
CA PRO A 13 -16.33 -4.81 -0.44
C PRO A 13 -17.25 -3.59 -0.21
N GLN A 14 -18.49 -3.68 -0.68
CA GLN A 14 -19.50 -2.67 -0.44
C GLN A 14 -19.89 -2.63 1.06
N GLY A 15 -19.96 -1.43 1.63
CA GLY A 15 -20.32 -1.21 3.04
C GLY A 15 -19.26 -1.61 4.05
N ALA A 16 -18.05 -1.98 3.61
CA ALA A 16 -16.98 -2.40 4.50
C ALA A 16 -16.53 -1.31 5.47
N ARG A 17 -16.06 -1.71 6.65
CA ARG A 17 -15.32 -0.85 7.57
C ARG A 17 -13.85 -0.89 7.19
N VAL A 18 -13.30 0.24 6.74
CA VAL A 18 -11.92 0.33 6.22
C VAL A 18 -11.06 1.22 7.10
N LEU A 19 -9.85 0.76 7.40
CA LEU A 19 -8.79 1.57 8.00
C LEU A 19 -7.71 1.82 6.94
N ASP A 20 -7.47 3.10 6.58
CA ASP A 20 -6.47 3.49 5.57
C ASP A 20 -5.22 4.06 6.24
N LEU A 21 -4.11 3.33 6.18
CA LEU A 21 -2.86 3.67 6.86
C LEU A 21 -1.96 4.53 5.96
N GLY A 22 -1.68 5.74 6.39
CA GLY A 22 -1.02 6.76 5.57
C GLY A 22 -1.95 7.24 4.47
N CYS A 23 -3.16 7.67 4.87
CA CYS A 23 -4.24 7.98 3.94
C CYS A 23 -3.98 9.25 3.09
N GLY A 24 -2.91 9.99 3.39
CA GLY A 24 -2.56 11.23 2.70
C GLY A 24 -3.71 12.24 2.74
N ASP A 25 -4.19 12.64 1.57
CA ASP A 25 -5.26 13.61 1.44
C ASP A 25 -6.69 13.02 1.53
N GLY A 26 -6.83 11.73 1.85
CA GLY A 26 -8.11 11.04 2.03
C GLY A 26 -8.85 10.72 0.71
N THR A 27 -8.23 10.90 -0.44
CA THR A 27 -8.87 10.67 -1.76
C THR A 27 -9.45 9.27 -1.90
N LEU A 28 -8.76 8.22 -1.42
CA LEU A 28 -9.22 6.84 -1.50
C LEU A 28 -10.47 6.61 -0.65
N LEU A 29 -10.42 6.98 0.64
CA LEU A 29 -11.55 6.80 1.56
C LEU A 29 -12.79 7.59 1.12
N ALA A 30 -12.61 8.84 0.65
CA ALA A 30 -13.71 9.63 0.13
C ALA A 30 -14.38 8.96 -1.08
N ALA A 31 -13.58 8.44 -2.02
CA ALA A 31 -14.09 7.72 -3.20
C ALA A 31 -14.83 6.42 -2.81
N LEU A 32 -14.28 5.65 -1.88
CA LEU A 32 -14.89 4.41 -1.36
C LEU A 32 -16.20 4.70 -0.62
N ALA A 33 -16.23 5.73 0.21
CA ALA A 33 -17.45 6.15 0.92
C ALA A 33 -18.56 6.54 -0.06
N GLN A 34 -18.23 7.36 -1.06
CA GLN A 34 -19.19 7.82 -2.06
C GLN A 34 -19.71 6.69 -2.97
N ALA A 35 -18.82 5.81 -3.43
CA ALA A 35 -19.18 4.80 -4.43
C ALA A 35 -19.72 3.51 -3.83
N LYS A 36 -19.27 3.13 -2.62
CA LYS A 36 -19.54 1.83 -2.01
C LYS A 36 -20.14 1.91 -0.60
N GLY A 37 -20.38 3.11 -0.06
CA GLY A 37 -20.89 3.26 1.30
C GLY A 37 -19.92 2.75 2.38
N VAL A 38 -18.63 2.73 2.08
CA VAL A 38 -17.57 2.37 3.03
C VAL A 38 -17.56 3.35 4.19
N THR A 39 -17.36 2.83 5.40
CA THR A 39 -17.13 3.63 6.60
C THR A 39 -15.73 3.37 7.15
N GLY A 40 -15.19 4.24 7.97
CA GLY A 40 -13.89 4.03 8.61
C GLY A 40 -13.10 5.29 8.83
N TYR A 41 -11.79 5.10 9.01
CA TYR A 41 -10.85 6.15 9.39
C TYR A 41 -9.59 6.10 8.51
N GLY A 42 -9.01 7.27 8.25
CA GLY A 42 -7.63 7.38 7.81
C GLY A 42 -6.69 7.59 9.00
N LEU A 43 -5.49 7.03 8.93
CA LEU A 43 -4.38 7.40 9.81
C LEU A 43 -3.37 8.19 9.00
N GLU A 44 -3.00 9.37 9.50
CA GLU A 44 -2.04 10.26 8.84
C GLU A 44 -1.22 11.00 9.89
N ILE A 45 0.02 11.33 9.57
CA ILE A 45 0.92 12.11 10.45
C ILE A 45 1.17 13.52 9.90
N ASP A 46 1.04 13.70 8.57
CA ASP A 46 1.26 14.99 7.93
C ASP A 46 0.06 15.93 8.17
N PRO A 47 0.28 17.10 8.81
CA PRO A 47 -0.79 18.05 9.08
C PRO A 47 -1.52 18.54 7.82
N ASP A 48 -0.82 18.65 6.69
CA ASP A 48 -1.44 19.07 5.42
C ASP A 48 -2.36 17.97 4.88
N GLY A 49 -1.95 16.70 5.01
CA GLY A 49 -2.78 15.54 4.70
C GLY A 49 -4.04 15.48 5.57
N ILE A 50 -3.89 15.64 6.88
CA ILE A 50 -5.00 15.69 7.83
C ILE A 50 -5.99 16.80 7.47
N THR A 51 -5.48 18.01 7.20
CA THR A 51 -6.32 19.15 6.80
C THR A 51 -7.11 18.84 5.51
N ALA A 52 -6.46 18.20 4.54
CA ALA A 52 -7.10 17.82 3.29
C ALA A 52 -8.17 16.73 3.49
N CYS A 53 -7.94 15.74 4.38
CA CYS A 53 -8.94 14.74 4.77
C CYS A 53 -10.19 15.40 5.36
N LEU A 54 -10.03 16.31 6.32
CA LEU A 54 -11.14 17.02 6.95
C LEU A 54 -11.93 17.83 5.94
N ALA A 55 -11.24 18.52 5.01
CA ALA A 55 -11.89 19.27 3.94
C ALA A 55 -12.74 18.40 3.00
N ARG A 56 -12.39 17.09 2.86
CA ARG A 56 -13.15 16.10 2.08
C ARG A 56 -14.24 15.38 2.89
N GLY A 57 -14.36 15.66 4.19
CA GLY A 57 -15.30 14.97 5.08
C GLY A 57 -14.87 13.54 5.42
N VAL A 58 -13.58 13.24 5.33
CA VAL A 58 -13.00 11.96 5.74
C VAL A 58 -12.63 12.01 7.21
N ASN A 59 -13.04 10.99 7.98
CA ASN A 59 -12.58 10.83 9.35
C ASN A 59 -11.10 10.46 9.36
N VAL A 60 -10.28 11.24 10.05
CA VAL A 60 -8.84 11.02 10.14
C VAL A 60 -8.36 11.12 11.59
N ILE A 61 -7.42 10.28 11.94
CA ILE A 61 -6.72 10.26 13.23
C ILE A 61 -5.25 10.58 12.97
N GLU A 62 -4.71 11.55 13.70
CA GLU A 62 -3.28 11.82 13.68
C GLU A 62 -2.54 10.70 14.40
N GLN A 63 -1.72 9.94 13.67
CA GLN A 63 -0.99 8.81 14.23
C GLN A 63 0.30 8.53 13.45
N ASN A 64 1.39 8.31 14.21
CA ASN A 64 2.62 7.78 13.68
C ASN A 64 2.51 6.25 13.55
N LEU A 65 2.56 5.74 12.34
CA LEU A 65 2.44 4.29 12.08
C LEU A 65 3.60 3.46 12.65
N ASP A 66 4.77 4.05 12.89
CA ASP A 66 5.88 3.37 13.57
C ASP A 66 5.59 3.01 15.04
N GLU A 67 4.54 3.58 15.64
CA GLU A 67 4.06 3.26 16.98
C GLU A 67 3.11 2.05 17.01
N GLY A 68 2.75 1.52 15.82
CA GLY A 68 1.84 0.39 15.68
C GLY A 68 0.35 0.78 15.76
N LEU A 69 -0.51 -0.22 15.92
CA LEU A 69 -1.97 -0.08 15.95
C LEU A 69 -2.59 -0.54 17.28
N SER A 70 -1.85 -0.42 18.39
CA SER A 70 -2.29 -0.91 19.72
C SER A 70 -3.56 -0.24 20.25
N ASN A 71 -3.97 0.89 19.69
CA ASN A 71 -5.21 1.61 19.97
C ASN A 71 -6.44 1.02 19.23
N PHE A 72 -6.25 0.02 18.37
CA PHE A 72 -7.31 -0.70 17.69
C PHE A 72 -7.40 -2.14 18.24
N GLU A 73 -8.63 -2.60 18.48
CA GLU A 73 -8.89 -3.97 18.89
C GLU A 73 -8.69 -4.97 17.73
N ASP A 74 -8.59 -6.25 18.07
CA ASP A 74 -8.55 -7.32 17.07
C ASP A 74 -9.88 -7.32 16.28
N ASP A 75 -9.79 -7.52 14.96
CA ASP A 75 -10.92 -7.55 14.04
C ASP A 75 -11.84 -6.30 14.12
N ALA A 76 -11.25 -5.12 14.48
CA ALA A 76 -11.96 -3.85 14.58
C ALA A 76 -12.51 -3.36 13.23
N CYS A 77 -11.88 -3.76 12.13
CA CYS A 77 -12.24 -3.39 10.75
C CYS A 77 -12.46 -4.64 9.90
N ASP A 78 -13.08 -4.47 8.73
CA ASP A 78 -13.23 -5.54 7.76
C ASP A 78 -12.04 -5.62 6.81
N LEU A 79 -11.35 -4.49 6.62
CA LEU A 79 -10.19 -4.39 5.74
C LEU A 79 -9.26 -3.26 6.17
N VAL A 80 -7.95 -3.51 6.17
CA VAL A 80 -6.93 -2.46 6.30
C VAL A 80 -6.29 -2.22 4.93
N VAL A 81 -6.12 -0.96 4.57
CA VAL A 81 -5.45 -0.56 3.32
C VAL A 81 -4.20 0.25 3.66
N MET A 82 -3.11 0.02 2.93
CA MET A 82 -1.89 0.82 3.02
C MET A 82 -1.34 1.10 1.63
N THR A 83 -1.43 2.35 1.17
CA THR A 83 -1.01 2.72 -0.17
C THR A 83 0.33 3.46 -0.16
N GLN A 84 1.38 2.80 -0.66
CA GLN A 84 2.72 3.37 -0.83
C GLN A 84 3.32 3.98 0.46
N ALA A 85 2.98 3.42 1.62
CA ALA A 85 3.52 3.84 2.91
C ALA A 85 4.41 2.76 3.56
N LEU A 86 4.23 1.47 3.21
CA LEU A 86 4.94 0.35 3.83
C LEU A 86 6.47 0.51 3.81
N GLN A 87 7.02 0.99 2.69
CA GLN A 87 8.47 1.16 2.50
C GLN A 87 9.07 2.32 3.31
N ALA A 88 8.25 3.18 3.89
CA ALA A 88 8.68 4.29 4.74
C ALA A 88 8.72 3.93 6.24
N LEU A 89 8.15 2.79 6.62
CA LEU A 89 8.11 2.34 8.02
C LEU A 89 9.42 1.67 8.43
N ARG A 90 9.79 1.82 9.71
CA ARG A 90 10.98 1.17 10.27
C ARG A 90 10.85 -0.35 10.37
N ARG A 91 9.65 -0.85 10.64
CA ARG A 91 9.35 -2.28 10.82
C ARG A 91 8.11 -2.69 10.02
N PRO A 92 8.21 -2.73 8.66
CA PRO A 92 7.10 -3.12 7.79
C PRO A 92 6.59 -4.53 8.07
N ASP A 93 7.47 -5.43 8.52
CA ASP A 93 7.14 -6.80 8.91
C ASP A 93 6.19 -6.85 10.11
N ARG A 94 6.38 -6.00 11.13
CA ARG A 94 5.49 -5.91 12.30
C ARG A 94 4.20 -5.18 11.97
N MET A 95 4.27 -4.14 11.13
CA MET A 95 3.07 -3.45 10.69
C MET A 95 2.13 -4.39 9.93
N LEU A 96 2.65 -5.30 9.12
CA LEU A 96 1.85 -6.32 8.44
C LEU A 96 1.12 -7.23 9.44
N ASP A 97 1.77 -7.63 10.54
CA ASP A 97 1.14 -8.40 11.60
C ASP A 97 -0.01 -7.61 12.27
N GLU A 98 0.22 -6.32 12.57
CA GLU A 98 -0.78 -5.45 13.16
C GLU A 98 -1.98 -5.20 12.23
N MET A 99 -1.73 -4.97 10.94
CA MET A 99 -2.79 -4.82 9.93
C MET A 99 -3.70 -6.05 9.90
N LEU A 100 -3.09 -7.24 9.90
CA LEU A 100 -3.83 -8.50 9.90
C LEU A 100 -4.46 -8.83 11.24
N ARG A 101 -3.95 -8.31 12.35
CA ARG A 101 -4.62 -8.39 13.66
C ARG A 101 -5.90 -7.55 13.69
N VAL A 102 -5.84 -6.34 13.15
CA VAL A 102 -6.95 -5.38 13.18
C VAL A 102 -8.09 -5.74 12.20
N ALA A 103 -7.80 -6.44 11.08
CA ALA A 103 -8.82 -6.71 10.07
C ALA A 103 -8.79 -8.12 9.43
N GLY A 104 -7.89 -9.01 9.76
CA GLY A 104 -7.79 -10.32 9.09
C GLY A 104 -7.40 -10.31 7.61
N GLU A 105 -7.73 -9.24 6.87
CA GLU A 105 -7.31 -8.99 5.49
C GLU A 105 -6.75 -7.58 5.33
N CYS A 106 -5.77 -7.43 4.44
CA CYS A 106 -5.22 -6.12 4.09
C CYS A 106 -4.89 -6.00 2.60
N ILE A 107 -4.92 -4.76 2.10
CA ILE A 107 -4.44 -4.40 0.76
C ILE A 107 -3.23 -3.49 0.92
N ILE A 108 -2.13 -3.85 0.25
CA ILE A 108 -0.86 -3.14 0.36
C ILE A 108 -0.35 -2.81 -1.03
N THR A 109 0.14 -1.57 -1.20
CA THR A 109 0.87 -1.20 -2.40
C THR A 109 2.21 -0.58 -2.07
N PHE A 110 3.20 -0.84 -2.92
CA PHE A 110 4.53 -0.25 -2.80
C PHE A 110 5.24 -0.19 -4.16
N PRO A 111 6.23 0.71 -4.34
CA PRO A 111 7.05 0.75 -5.55
C PRO A 111 7.87 -0.53 -5.68
N ASN A 112 7.79 -1.20 -6.83
CA ASN A 112 8.61 -2.37 -7.12
C ASN A 112 9.99 -1.95 -7.61
N PHE A 113 11.00 -2.01 -6.74
CA PHE A 113 12.37 -1.65 -7.11
C PHE A 113 12.97 -2.55 -8.19
N ALA A 114 12.45 -3.79 -8.35
CA ALA A 114 12.86 -4.73 -9.39
C ALA A 114 12.30 -4.43 -10.80
N TYR A 115 11.53 -3.37 -10.97
CA TYR A 115 11.01 -2.96 -12.28
C TYR A 115 12.15 -2.82 -13.30
N TRP A 116 11.97 -3.35 -14.50
CA TRP A 116 13.05 -3.47 -15.49
C TRP A 116 13.76 -2.16 -15.82
N ARG A 117 13.03 -1.03 -15.85
CA ARG A 117 13.65 0.29 -16.10
C ARG A 117 14.60 0.71 -14.98
N HIS A 118 14.25 0.39 -13.71
CA HIS A 118 15.12 0.65 -12.57
C HIS A 118 16.39 -0.19 -12.65
N ARG A 119 16.27 -1.49 -12.99
CA ARG A 119 17.42 -2.39 -13.18
C ARG A 119 18.35 -1.90 -14.29
N VAL A 120 17.79 -1.57 -15.45
CA VAL A 120 18.57 -1.07 -16.60
C VAL A 120 19.25 0.25 -16.27
N HIS A 121 18.53 1.18 -15.63
CA HIS A 121 19.10 2.47 -15.22
C HIS A 121 20.27 2.27 -14.25
N LEU A 122 20.07 1.49 -13.19
CA LEU A 122 21.12 1.22 -12.20
C LEU A 122 22.30 0.47 -12.82
N GLY A 123 22.04 -0.56 -13.64
CA GLY A 123 23.09 -1.40 -14.25
C GLY A 123 23.94 -0.67 -15.29
N LEU A 124 23.33 0.23 -16.09
CA LEU A 124 24.04 0.95 -17.14
C LEU A 124 24.64 2.28 -16.65
N ARG A 125 23.98 2.97 -15.72
CA ARG A 125 24.40 4.31 -15.29
C ARG A 125 25.09 4.34 -13.93
N GLY A 126 24.91 3.29 -13.09
CA GLY A 126 25.50 3.21 -11.76
C GLY A 126 24.91 4.20 -10.73
N TYR A 127 23.77 4.83 -11.05
CA TYR A 127 23.07 5.77 -10.17
C TYR A 127 21.70 5.23 -9.77
N MET A 128 21.23 5.60 -8.57
CA MET A 128 19.87 5.25 -8.13
C MET A 128 18.82 5.85 -9.08
N PRO A 129 17.82 5.04 -9.48
CA PRO A 129 16.79 5.52 -10.39
C PRO A 129 15.86 6.53 -9.68
N VAL A 130 15.55 7.61 -10.39
CA VAL A 130 14.47 8.53 -10.04
C VAL A 130 13.40 8.40 -11.12
N SER A 131 12.15 8.18 -10.72
CA SER A 131 11.02 7.92 -11.62
C SER A 131 9.71 8.41 -11.01
N LYS A 132 8.59 8.22 -11.71
CA LYS A 132 7.27 8.56 -11.14
C LYS A 132 6.91 7.75 -9.89
N SER A 133 7.35 6.50 -9.82
CA SER A 133 7.13 5.62 -8.66
C SER A 133 8.19 5.78 -7.57
N LEU A 134 9.34 6.36 -7.89
CA LEU A 134 10.43 6.69 -6.98
C LEU A 134 10.83 8.16 -7.20
N PRO A 135 10.02 9.13 -6.76
CA PRO A 135 10.18 10.53 -7.17
C PRO A 135 11.33 11.27 -6.48
N HIS A 136 11.90 10.70 -5.44
CA HIS A 136 12.93 11.34 -4.60
C HIS A 136 14.33 10.89 -4.97
N ALA A 137 15.33 11.74 -4.71
CA ALA A 137 16.72 11.34 -4.76
C ALA A 137 17.06 10.44 -3.55
N TRP A 138 18.16 9.70 -3.65
CA TRP A 138 18.55 8.73 -2.62
C TRP A 138 18.79 9.33 -1.22
N TYR A 139 19.05 10.63 -1.14
CA TYR A 139 19.36 11.35 0.11
C TYR A 139 18.19 12.12 0.73
N ASP A 140 17.06 12.28 0.02
CA ASP A 140 15.88 13.02 0.49
C ASP A 140 14.58 12.19 0.41
N THR A 141 14.71 10.89 0.16
CA THR A 141 13.57 9.98 0.07
C THR A 141 13.03 9.62 1.45
N PRO A 142 11.69 9.61 1.63
CA PRO A 142 11.08 9.01 2.81
C PRO A 142 11.15 7.48 2.80
N ASN A 143 11.46 6.86 1.65
CA ASN A 143 11.52 5.41 1.51
C ASN A 143 12.82 4.87 2.11
N ILE A 144 12.74 4.21 3.25
CA ILE A 144 13.89 3.59 3.93
C ILE A 144 14.10 2.13 3.52
N HIS A 145 13.09 1.50 2.92
CA HIS A 145 13.19 0.14 2.37
C HIS A 145 12.96 0.14 0.87
N LEU A 146 13.81 -0.59 0.16
CA LEU A 146 13.67 -0.85 -1.27
C LEU A 146 13.24 -2.31 -1.44
N SER A 147 11.95 -2.53 -1.61
CA SER A 147 11.37 -3.87 -1.75
C SER A 147 11.02 -4.19 -3.19
N THR A 148 10.99 -5.47 -3.49
CA THR A 148 10.54 -5.99 -4.78
C THR A 148 9.26 -6.81 -4.61
N PHE A 149 8.59 -7.08 -5.71
CA PHE A 149 7.42 -7.95 -5.73
C PHE A 149 7.73 -9.32 -5.10
N ASN A 150 8.87 -9.91 -5.45
CA ASN A 150 9.29 -11.22 -4.93
C ASN A 150 9.66 -11.18 -3.44
N ASP A 151 10.27 -10.08 -2.94
CA ASP A 151 10.60 -9.95 -1.51
C ASP A 151 9.33 -9.97 -0.67
N PHE A 152 8.28 -9.32 -1.11
CA PHE A 152 7.01 -9.30 -0.40
C PHE A 152 6.31 -10.67 -0.44
N GLU A 153 6.33 -11.39 -1.58
CA GLU A 153 5.84 -12.77 -1.65
C GLU A 153 6.61 -13.69 -0.70
N HIS A 154 7.93 -13.49 -0.58
CA HIS A 154 8.76 -14.24 0.35
C HIS A 154 8.39 -13.96 1.81
N LEU A 155 8.24 -12.68 2.17
CA LEU A 155 7.78 -12.27 3.49
C LEU A 155 6.41 -12.88 3.85
N CYS A 156 5.45 -12.85 2.93
CA CYS A 156 4.15 -13.48 3.15
C CYS A 156 4.27 -14.99 3.41
N ARG A 157 5.11 -15.67 2.63
CA ARG A 157 5.36 -17.12 2.81
C ARG A 157 6.00 -17.41 4.16
N ASP A 158 7.01 -16.66 4.55
CA ASP A 158 7.73 -16.85 5.83
C ASP A 158 6.83 -16.64 7.03
N LYS A 159 5.83 -15.74 6.90
CA LYS A 159 4.82 -15.48 7.91
C LYS A 159 3.60 -16.40 7.85
N GLY A 160 3.54 -17.34 6.89
CA GLY A 160 2.38 -18.23 6.72
C GLY A 160 1.11 -17.50 6.27
N LEU A 161 1.24 -16.35 5.59
CA LEU A 161 0.13 -15.55 5.11
C LEU A 161 -0.40 -16.04 3.76
N ILE A 162 -1.68 -15.84 3.52
CA ILE A 162 -2.34 -16.17 2.25
C ILE A 162 -2.36 -14.94 1.35
N ILE A 163 -1.77 -15.02 0.18
CA ILE A 163 -1.93 -14.02 -0.86
C ILE A 163 -3.25 -14.32 -1.59
N VAL A 164 -4.29 -13.54 -1.31
CA VAL A 164 -5.62 -13.69 -1.90
C VAL A 164 -5.62 -13.22 -3.34
N ASP A 165 -5.07 -12.03 -3.58
CA ASP A 165 -4.96 -11.42 -4.90
C ASP A 165 -3.62 -10.68 -5.03
N ARG A 166 -3.14 -10.59 -6.27
CA ARG A 166 -1.95 -9.79 -6.60
C ARG A 166 -2.09 -9.16 -7.97
N ALA A 167 -1.64 -7.92 -8.07
CA ALA A 167 -1.66 -7.18 -9.32
C ALA A 167 -0.47 -6.23 -9.41
N VAL A 168 -0.32 -5.59 -10.55
CA VAL A 168 0.72 -4.58 -10.77
C VAL A 168 0.16 -3.39 -11.53
N GLY A 169 0.57 -2.19 -11.11
CA GLY A 169 0.36 -0.96 -11.85
C GLY A 169 1.57 -0.63 -12.73
N VAL A 170 1.35 -0.10 -13.93
CA VAL A 170 2.40 0.37 -14.85
C VAL A 170 1.99 1.71 -15.45
N GLY A 171 2.79 2.76 -15.26
CA GLY A 171 2.57 4.07 -15.86
C GLY A 171 1.22 4.74 -15.54
N GLY A 172 0.59 4.35 -14.42
CA GLY A 172 -0.72 4.86 -14.02
C GLY A 172 -1.91 4.08 -14.63
N HIS A 173 -1.67 2.97 -15.28
CA HIS A 173 -2.68 2.05 -15.82
C HIS A 173 -2.51 0.63 -15.27
N GLU A 174 -3.56 -0.20 -15.36
CA GLU A 174 -3.41 -1.63 -15.11
C GLU A 174 -2.34 -2.23 -16.04
N GLY A 175 -1.54 -3.15 -15.49
CA GLY A 175 -0.47 -3.77 -16.24
C GLY A 175 -0.97 -4.57 -17.44
N HIS A 176 -0.22 -4.50 -18.55
CA HIS A 176 -0.43 -5.34 -19.72
C HIS A 176 -0.24 -6.83 -19.37
N TRP A 177 -0.66 -7.74 -20.29
CA TRP A 177 -0.50 -9.19 -20.12
C TRP A 177 0.94 -9.64 -19.74
N THR A 178 1.97 -8.92 -20.21
CA THR A 178 3.38 -9.17 -19.86
C THR A 178 3.65 -8.96 -18.37
N SER A 179 3.06 -7.96 -17.74
CA SER A 179 3.22 -7.69 -16.32
C SER A 179 2.47 -8.69 -15.43
N ARG A 180 1.47 -9.40 -15.98
CA ARG A 180 0.82 -10.54 -15.30
C ARG A 180 1.70 -11.78 -15.30
N LEU A 181 2.46 -12.05 -16.39
CA LEU A 181 3.36 -13.21 -16.49
C LEU A 181 4.66 -13.00 -15.70
N TRP A 182 5.22 -11.81 -15.70
CA TRP A 182 6.44 -11.45 -14.98
C TRP A 182 6.26 -10.18 -14.15
N PRO A 183 5.44 -10.23 -13.07
CA PRO A 183 5.09 -9.06 -12.27
C PRO A 183 6.30 -8.36 -11.66
N ASN A 184 7.28 -9.13 -11.18
CA ASN A 184 8.51 -8.59 -10.61
C ASN A 184 9.40 -7.82 -11.62
N LEU A 185 9.29 -8.13 -12.92
CA LEU A 185 10.09 -7.46 -13.96
C LEU A 185 9.34 -6.29 -14.58
N PHE A 186 8.06 -6.45 -14.89
CA PHE A 186 7.28 -5.49 -15.66
C PHE A 186 6.28 -4.67 -14.82
N GLY A 187 6.07 -5.01 -13.54
CA GLY A 187 5.28 -4.21 -12.62
C GLY A 187 6.07 -3.05 -12.04
N GLU A 188 5.55 -1.84 -12.12
CA GLU A 188 6.15 -0.64 -11.51
C GLU A 188 5.69 -0.44 -10.07
N ILE A 189 4.41 -0.67 -9.81
CA ILE A 189 3.79 -0.69 -8.48
C ILE A 189 3.31 -2.10 -8.20
N ALA A 190 3.71 -2.67 -7.07
CA ALA A 190 3.20 -3.93 -6.56
C ALA A 190 1.91 -3.68 -5.79
N ILE A 191 0.91 -4.54 -5.96
CA ILE A 191 -0.39 -4.48 -5.30
C ILE A 191 -0.73 -5.89 -4.81
N PHE A 192 -0.96 -6.04 -3.52
CA PHE A 192 -1.28 -7.31 -2.89
C PHE A 192 -2.51 -7.19 -2.01
N ARG A 193 -3.37 -8.19 -2.06
CA ARG A 193 -4.39 -8.47 -1.07
C ARG A 193 -3.96 -9.70 -0.30
N VAL A 194 -3.82 -9.58 1.00
CA VAL A 194 -3.25 -10.60 1.88
C VAL A 194 -4.22 -10.88 3.01
N ALA A 195 -4.37 -12.14 3.38
CA ALA A 195 -5.17 -12.58 4.50
C ALA A 195 -4.31 -13.33 5.53
N ARG A 196 -4.84 -13.40 6.76
CA ARG A 196 -4.31 -14.25 7.83
C ARG A 196 -4.35 -15.72 7.36
N GLY A 197 -3.27 -16.45 7.53
CA GLY A 197 -3.27 -17.90 7.33
C GLY A 197 -4.18 -18.58 8.36
N GLU A 198 -4.85 -19.66 7.96
CA GLU A 198 -5.50 -20.55 8.93
C GLU A 198 -4.41 -21.18 9.79
N GLY A 199 -4.42 -20.90 11.10
CA GLY A 199 -3.51 -21.45 12.10
C GLY A 199 -3.80 -22.91 12.44
#